data_319a7145633b9c447439c7e6e8df9a15
#
_entry.id   319a7145633b9c447439c7e6e8df9a15
#
_cell.length_a   1.000
_cell.length_b   1.000
_cell.length_c   1.000
_cell.angle_alpha   90.00
_cell.angle_beta   90.00
_cell.angle_gamma   90.00
#
_symmetry.space_group_name_H-M   'P 1'
#
loop_
_entity.id
_entity.type
_entity.pdbx_description
1 polymer ?
#
loop_
_entity_poly.entity_id
_entity_poly.type
_entity_poly.pdbx_seq_one_letter_code
_entity_poly.pdbx_strand_id
1 'polypeptide(L)'
;MTPEIAARLAACDIQMAAQAKDYCMFVRGNCVALVQFTGERFTSIGSSGTMTDQGLAYLVWNDGKAMLSSHGKQVEADAGQVDAIRTFSEDLKVAVGLTKENLAADERR
;
A
#
# COMPACT_ATOMS: atom_id res chain seq x y z
N MET A 1 -8.91 -12.22 -7.14
CA MET A 1 -7.73 -11.62 -7.83
C MET A 1 -7.55 -12.28 -9.18
N THR A 2 -7.39 -11.50 -10.24
CA THR A 2 -7.19 -12.02 -11.59
C THR A 2 -5.76 -12.52 -11.78
N PRO A 3 -5.51 -13.45 -12.74
CA PRO A 3 -4.15 -13.89 -13.05
C PRO A 3 -3.23 -12.75 -13.52
N GLU A 4 -3.78 -11.74 -14.18
CA GLU A 4 -3.03 -10.57 -14.63
C GLU A 4 -2.50 -9.75 -13.46
N ILE A 5 -3.34 -9.53 -12.47
CA ILE A 5 -2.94 -8.80 -11.25
C ILE A 5 -1.87 -9.62 -10.51
N ALA A 6 -2.08 -10.93 -10.36
CA ALA A 6 -1.10 -11.79 -9.70
C ALA A 6 0.26 -11.76 -10.40
N ALA A 7 0.29 -11.75 -11.74
CA ALA A 7 1.52 -11.66 -12.51
C ALA A 7 2.23 -10.32 -12.29
N ARG A 8 1.48 -9.22 -12.27
CA ARG A 8 2.07 -7.90 -12.03
C ARG A 8 2.65 -7.77 -10.62
N LEU A 9 1.94 -8.31 -9.62
CA LEU A 9 2.44 -8.32 -8.24
C LEU A 9 3.74 -9.12 -8.14
N ALA A 10 3.80 -10.28 -8.76
CA ALA A 10 5.01 -11.11 -8.77
C ALA A 10 6.18 -10.40 -9.45
N ALA A 11 5.91 -9.68 -10.55
CA ALA A 11 6.94 -8.92 -11.25
C ALA A 11 7.53 -7.78 -10.40
N CYS A 12 6.78 -7.29 -9.43
CA CYS A 12 7.22 -6.24 -8.51
C CYS A 12 7.72 -6.78 -7.17
N ASP A 13 7.83 -8.10 -7.02
CA ASP A 13 8.19 -8.77 -5.77
C ASP A 13 7.23 -8.45 -4.62
N ILE A 14 5.97 -8.19 -4.94
CA ILE A 14 4.93 -7.92 -3.95
C ILE A 14 4.17 -9.21 -3.68
N GLN A 15 3.98 -9.53 -2.40
CA GLN A 15 3.30 -10.74 -1.97
C GLN A 15 2.04 -10.39 -1.18
N MET A 16 1.02 -11.23 -1.32
CA MET A 16 -0.17 -11.12 -0.48
C MET A 16 0.08 -11.88 0.82
N ALA A 17 0.15 -11.15 1.93
CA ALA A 17 0.44 -11.73 3.24
C ALA A 17 -0.83 -12.20 3.96
N ALA A 18 -1.97 -11.56 3.69
CA ALA A 18 -3.23 -11.91 4.33
C ALA A 18 -4.40 -11.44 3.46
N GLN A 19 -5.54 -12.11 3.63
CA GLN A 19 -6.76 -11.72 2.94
C GLN A 19 -7.92 -11.80 3.94
N ALA A 20 -8.69 -10.74 4.04
CA ALA A 20 -9.91 -10.68 4.82
C ALA A 20 -11.11 -10.59 3.86
N LYS A 21 -12.30 -10.38 4.40
CA LYS A 21 -13.54 -10.37 3.62
C LYS A 21 -13.55 -9.30 2.54
N ASP A 22 -12.99 -8.13 2.83
CA ASP A 22 -13.07 -6.96 1.95
C ASP A 22 -11.72 -6.26 1.73
N TYR A 23 -10.62 -6.84 2.21
CA TYR A 23 -9.29 -6.28 1.96
C TYR A 23 -8.21 -7.35 1.91
N CYS A 24 -7.10 -7.02 1.24
CA CYS A 24 -5.89 -7.83 1.22
C CYS A 24 -4.74 -7.02 1.80
N MET A 25 -3.84 -7.72 2.50
CA MET A 25 -2.58 -7.13 2.97
C MET A 25 -1.47 -7.53 2.02
N PHE A 26 -0.78 -6.56 1.44
CA PHE A 26 0.36 -6.79 0.56
C PHE A 26 1.64 -6.33 1.20
N VAL A 27 2.74 -7.07 0.95
CA VAL A 27 4.04 -6.81 1.55
C VAL A 27 5.15 -6.90 0.52
N ARG A 28 6.21 -6.11 0.76
CA ARG A 28 7.47 -6.24 0.04
C ARG A 28 8.59 -5.81 1.00
N GLY A 29 9.43 -6.77 1.41
CA GLY A 29 10.40 -6.52 2.48
C GLY A 29 9.65 -6.13 3.75
N ASN A 30 9.97 -4.96 4.30
CA ASN A 30 9.30 -4.44 5.48
C ASN A 30 8.11 -3.53 5.16
N CYS A 31 7.86 -3.26 3.87
CA CYS A 31 6.75 -2.41 3.46
C CYS A 31 5.43 -3.18 3.47
N VAL A 32 4.37 -2.54 3.95
CA VAL A 32 3.05 -3.15 4.08
C VAL A 32 1.98 -2.16 3.64
N ALA A 33 0.94 -2.65 2.97
CA ALA A 33 -0.23 -1.84 2.64
C ALA A 33 -1.48 -2.70 2.61
N LEU A 34 -2.61 -2.09 2.94
CA LEU A 34 -3.92 -2.73 2.86
C LEU A 34 -4.64 -2.20 1.63
N VAL A 35 -5.23 -3.10 0.84
CA VAL A 35 -5.97 -2.74 -0.36
C VAL A 35 -7.36 -3.33 -0.25
N GLN A 36 -8.38 -2.49 -0.37
CA GLN A 36 -9.77 -2.93 -0.34
C GLN A 36 -10.19 -3.47 -1.69
N PHE A 37 -11.10 -4.44 -1.66
CA PHE A 37 -11.64 -5.00 -2.90
C PHE A 37 -13.15 -5.29 -2.76
N THR A 38 -13.81 -5.34 -3.92
CA THR A 38 -15.21 -5.76 -4.04
C THR A 38 -15.28 -6.74 -5.20
N GLY A 39 -15.67 -7.98 -4.90
CA GLY A 39 -15.62 -9.07 -5.90
C GLY A 39 -14.18 -9.36 -6.30
N GLU A 40 -13.85 -9.27 -7.59
CA GLU A 40 -12.50 -9.48 -8.09
C GLU A 40 -11.74 -8.18 -8.36
N ARG A 41 -12.34 -7.06 -7.98
CA ARG A 41 -11.83 -5.74 -8.31
C ARG A 41 -11.31 -5.04 -7.07
N PHE A 42 -10.07 -4.54 -7.14
CA PHE A 42 -9.51 -3.67 -6.11
C PHE A 42 -10.06 -2.26 -6.27
N THR A 43 -10.48 -1.64 -5.17
CA THR A 43 -11.20 -0.37 -5.21
C THR A 43 -10.45 0.79 -4.58
N SER A 44 -9.60 0.53 -3.58
CA SER A 44 -8.83 1.60 -2.94
C SER A 44 -7.64 1.03 -2.19
N ILE A 45 -6.60 1.84 -2.08
CA ILE A 45 -5.45 1.52 -1.25
C ILE A 45 -5.53 2.35 0.03
N GLY A 46 -5.37 1.68 1.17
CA GLY A 46 -5.31 2.35 2.46
C GLY A 46 -3.91 2.87 2.76
N SER A 47 -3.67 3.18 4.04
CA SER A 47 -2.37 3.66 4.47
C SER A 47 -1.29 2.63 4.22
N SER A 48 -0.16 3.08 3.68
CA SER A 48 1.03 2.25 3.52
C SER A 48 1.99 2.52 4.66
N GLY A 49 2.76 1.52 5.03
CA GLY A 49 3.67 1.65 6.16
C GLY A 49 4.78 0.63 6.12
N THR A 50 5.39 0.44 7.27
CA THR A 50 6.49 -0.51 7.43
C THR A 50 6.29 -1.34 8.69
N MET A 51 6.78 -2.58 8.67
CA MET A 51 6.76 -3.43 9.85
C MET A 51 7.94 -3.06 10.76
N THR A 52 7.66 -2.87 12.04
CA THR A 52 8.67 -2.55 13.04
C THR A 52 8.66 -3.61 14.13
N ASP A 53 9.62 -3.53 15.07
CA ASP A 53 9.67 -4.41 16.22
C ASP A 53 8.41 -4.34 17.08
N GLN A 54 7.70 -3.22 17.02
CA GLN A 54 6.48 -3.00 17.79
C GLN A 54 5.21 -3.19 16.96
N GLY A 55 5.33 -3.75 15.76
CA GLY A 55 4.23 -4.00 14.86
C GLY A 55 4.23 -3.04 13.67
N LEU A 56 3.06 -2.91 13.05
CA LEU A 56 2.90 -2.10 11.84
C LEU A 56 2.84 -0.62 12.17
N ALA A 57 3.65 0.16 11.47
CA ALA A 57 3.65 1.63 11.56
C ALA A 57 3.29 2.21 10.19
N TYR A 58 2.30 3.10 10.16
CA TYR A 58 1.83 3.73 8.93
C TYR A 58 2.54 5.05 8.68
N LEU A 59 2.83 5.32 7.40
CA LEU A 59 3.38 6.61 6.99
C LEU A 59 2.27 7.66 7.00
N VAL A 60 2.45 8.70 7.80
CA VAL A 60 1.51 9.83 7.88
C VAL A 60 2.30 11.13 7.78
N TRP A 61 1.62 12.21 7.38
CA TRP A 61 2.23 13.52 7.26
C TRP A 61 1.64 14.44 8.34
N ASN A 62 2.53 15.04 9.12
CA ASN A 62 2.15 15.92 10.22
C ASN A 62 3.02 17.18 10.17
N ASP A 63 2.39 18.34 9.97
CA ASP A 63 3.08 19.63 9.81
C ASP A 63 4.17 19.59 8.72
N GLY A 64 3.89 18.89 7.62
CA GLY A 64 4.82 18.77 6.51
C GLY A 64 5.95 17.77 6.72
N LYS A 65 5.96 17.05 7.85
CA LYS A 65 6.97 16.03 8.15
C LYS A 65 6.40 14.63 7.98
N ALA A 66 7.20 13.74 7.42
CA ALA A 66 6.85 12.33 7.31
C ALA A 66 7.07 11.64 8.66
N MET A 67 6.01 11.02 9.18
CA MET A 67 6.03 10.33 10.47
C MET A 67 5.58 8.90 10.30
N LEU A 68 6.10 8.02 11.15
CA LEU A 68 5.61 6.65 11.27
C LEU A 68 4.73 6.57 12.52
N SER A 69 3.46 6.21 12.32
CA SER A 69 2.47 6.18 13.40
C SER A 69 2.11 4.75 13.76
N SER A 70 2.25 4.41 15.04
CA SER A 70 1.90 3.09 15.56
C SER A 70 1.44 3.23 17.01
N HIS A 71 0.27 2.65 17.33
CA HIS A 71 -0.27 2.61 18.69
C HIS A 71 -0.33 3.98 19.37
N GLY A 72 -0.72 5.01 18.60
CA GLY A 72 -0.84 6.36 19.13
C GLY A 72 0.47 7.11 19.28
N LYS A 73 1.60 6.49 18.93
CA LYS A 73 2.91 7.13 18.96
C LYS A 73 3.36 7.44 17.54
N GLN A 74 4.04 8.58 17.39
CA GLN A 74 4.61 8.97 16.10
C GLN A 74 6.10 9.20 16.25
N VAL A 75 6.88 8.65 15.30
CA VAL A 75 8.31 8.90 15.21
C VAL A 75 8.61 9.41 13.81
N GLU A 76 9.63 10.25 13.68
CA GLU A 76 10.00 10.79 12.39
C GLU A 76 10.53 9.68 11.49
N ALA A 77 10.05 9.64 10.23
CA ALA A 77 10.51 8.70 9.23
C ALA A 77 11.75 9.28 8.53
N ASP A 78 12.77 8.44 8.30
CA ASP A 78 13.94 8.89 7.53
C ASP A 78 13.63 8.86 6.02
N ALA A 79 14.49 9.51 5.22
CA ALA A 79 14.29 9.62 3.78
C ALA A 79 14.25 8.26 3.09
N GLY A 80 15.05 7.31 3.55
CA GLY A 80 15.05 5.96 3.00
C GLY A 80 13.75 5.22 3.25
N GLN A 81 13.19 5.37 4.44
CA GLN A 81 11.88 4.78 4.78
C GLN A 81 10.77 5.39 3.93
N VAL A 82 10.76 6.71 3.80
CA VAL A 82 9.76 7.41 2.97
C VAL A 82 9.84 6.93 1.53
N ASP A 83 11.02 6.88 0.94
CA ASP A 83 11.20 6.44 -0.43
C ASP A 83 10.76 5.00 -0.64
N ALA A 84 11.14 4.10 0.27
CA ALA A 84 10.77 2.68 0.18
C ALA A 84 9.26 2.50 0.23
N ILE A 85 8.58 3.17 1.17
CA ILE A 85 7.13 3.08 1.32
C ILE A 85 6.41 3.67 0.12
N ARG A 86 6.86 4.84 -0.37
CA ARG A 86 6.24 5.49 -1.52
C ARG A 86 6.41 4.68 -2.79
N THR A 87 7.61 4.17 -3.05
CA THR A 87 7.88 3.32 -4.21
C THR A 87 7.03 2.06 -4.17
N PHE A 88 6.96 1.40 -3.02
CA PHE A 88 6.12 0.23 -2.81
C PHE A 88 4.65 0.56 -3.08
N SER A 89 4.15 1.66 -2.53
CA SER A 89 2.75 2.06 -2.69
C SER A 89 2.41 2.34 -4.15
N GLU A 90 3.30 3.00 -4.89
CA GLU A 90 3.09 3.29 -6.30
C GLU A 90 3.11 2.03 -7.16
N ASP A 91 4.08 1.15 -6.92
CA ASP A 91 4.15 -0.13 -7.62
C ASP A 91 2.90 -0.97 -7.35
N LEU A 92 2.43 -0.97 -6.10
CA LEU A 92 1.22 -1.69 -5.73
C LEU A 92 -0.02 -1.13 -6.43
N LYS A 93 -0.16 0.18 -6.49
CA LYS A 93 -1.29 0.82 -7.20
C LYS A 93 -1.33 0.41 -8.66
N VAL A 94 -0.19 0.42 -9.33
CA VAL A 94 -0.11 0.00 -10.73
C VAL A 94 -0.48 -1.47 -10.87
N ALA A 95 0.07 -2.32 -10.00
CA ALA A 95 -0.15 -3.77 -10.07
C ALA A 95 -1.62 -4.15 -9.90
N VAL A 96 -2.34 -3.47 -9.01
CA VAL A 96 -3.76 -3.77 -8.74
C VAL A 96 -4.72 -2.90 -9.56
N GLY A 97 -4.20 -2.05 -10.47
CA GLY A 97 -5.03 -1.26 -11.37
C GLY A 97 -5.56 0.04 -10.81
N LEU A 98 -4.96 0.56 -9.73
CA LEU A 98 -5.39 1.81 -9.11
C LEU A 98 -4.45 2.97 -9.47
N THR A 99 -4.18 3.13 -10.76
CA THR A 99 -3.34 4.23 -11.24
C THR A 99 -4.14 5.52 -11.36
N LYS A 100 -3.45 6.65 -11.39
CA LYS A 100 -4.09 7.95 -11.60
C LYS A 100 -4.91 8.00 -12.88
N GLU A 101 -4.42 7.39 -13.95
CA GLU A 101 -5.14 7.35 -15.22
C GLU A 101 -6.46 6.61 -15.09
N ASN A 102 -6.45 5.47 -14.43
CA ASN A 102 -7.66 4.68 -14.21
C ASN A 102 -8.65 5.42 -13.31
N LEU A 103 -8.16 6.08 -12.26
CA LEU A 103 -9.00 6.86 -11.36
C LEU A 103 -9.61 8.07 -12.09
N ALA A 104 -8.82 8.78 -12.90
CA ALA A 104 -9.31 9.92 -13.67
C ALA A 104 -10.37 9.49 -14.69
N ALA A 105 -10.21 8.34 -15.32
CA ALA A 105 -11.20 7.79 -16.25
C ALA A 105 -12.50 7.46 -15.54
N ASP A 106 -12.43 6.92 -14.33
CA ASP A 106 -13.61 6.62 -13.51
C ASP A 106 -14.33 7.90 -13.08
N GLU A 107 -13.59 8.92 -12.70
CA GLU A 107 -14.16 10.20 -12.29
C GLU A 107 -14.92 10.92 -13.40
N ARG A 108 -14.56 10.68 -14.65
CA ARG A 108 -15.22 11.29 -15.80
C ARG A 108 -16.53 10.63 -16.20
N ARG A 109 -16.86 9.56 -15.56
CA ARG A 109 -18.11 8.85 -15.80
C ARG A 109 -19.19 9.35 -14.84
#